data_ace19308cdc63b0a2621fbc57bdb05db
#
_entry.id   ace19308cdc63b0a2621fbc57bdb05db
#
_cell.length_a   1.000
_cell.length_b   1.000
_cell.length_c   1.000
_cell.angle_alpha   90.00
_cell.angle_beta   90.00
_cell.angle_gamma   90.00
#
_symmetry.space_group_name_H-M   'P 1'
#
loop_
_entity.id
_entity.type
_entity.pdbx_description
1 polymer ?
#
loop_
_entity_poly.entity_id
_entity_poly.type
_entity_poly.pdbx_seq_one_letter_code
_entity_poly.pdbx_strand_id
1 'polypeptide(L)'
;MSFYDTAWTITMMVSRKSYEDVRLIVDERVPYPHIDYFGRPVSDYLLHLPLPGKLVPADLRENKLVMWRTFKACAAHEAGHVYLTDPLVYEQWKYQKDPKISGFIANLIEDFRVEHFLASKWPGLGADLALANAVAYLRFRPLDDFHDRLKRMMVAVVCKAFLNGVKGDPTEHERRTLEGIEKALERVKWVSHPNLIVSVADKIYEELSRYGSSDSIRAFPVAPPREGKPLSEYLRSTFLDPDEDVQTTIEKHMKYVQEQSRLKKAFSEDALSEVSYVFHRENTLRAKEERILSLYQKEKSNLLGIDFPQNDYAEYLRLKKGIIPIVRRILSVIAQIRPDYDEEPHQRGGLIDLNDAIQAVASESQRSDVFKQLQRSSASTAWAVLVDNSESLSTRSDVLKQVSICLAEVAPGLMNPNSWALYTFSDSLSIVKDFEEKYDKRVQFRLGGLRTGGPTFLPDALKVIAPRLSLVPQVYKVILVATDGQPHGYENIQEETENAVKALEKTGLSLIAIGIRSKKVQRYFRNFCYVDDFEDLAKNFVGLYYATSQSSY
;
A
#
# COMPACT_ATOMS: atom_id res chain seq x y z
N MET A 1 -4.76 7.22 10.83
CA MET A 1 -4.40 6.95 9.43
C MET A 1 -2.95 6.54 9.38
N SER A 2 -2.55 5.60 8.52
CA SER A 2 -1.15 5.30 8.19
C SER A 2 -0.70 6.17 7.01
N PHE A 3 0.59 6.14 6.67
CA PHE A 3 1.07 6.78 5.45
C PHE A 3 0.35 6.23 4.22
N TYR A 4 0.19 4.91 4.14
CA TYR A 4 -0.54 4.26 3.05
C TYR A 4 -2.01 4.70 2.98
N ASP A 5 -2.74 4.72 4.11
CA ASP A 5 -4.15 5.17 4.14
C ASP A 5 -4.30 6.58 3.59
N THR A 6 -3.38 7.48 3.97
CA THR A 6 -3.44 8.88 3.53
C THR A 6 -3.14 9.00 2.04
N ALA A 7 -2.09 8.35 1.57
CA ALA A 7 -1.74 8.35 0.15
C ALA A 7 -2.87 7.73 -0.69
N TRP A 8 -3.44 6.62 -0.26
CA TRP A 8 -4.59 5.99 -0.91
C TRP A 8 -5.79 6.93 -1.00
N THR A 9 -6.15 7.58 0.11
CA THR A 9 -7.29 8.51 0.15
C THR A 9 -7.07 9.69 -0.81
N ILE A 10 -5.87 10.28 -0.81
CA ILE A 10 -5.51 11.37 -1.73
C ILE A 10 -5.57 10.87 -3.19
N THR A 11 -5.00 9.69 -3.46
CA THR A 11 -4.99 9.11 -4.82
C THR A 11 -6.41 8.92 -5.34
N MET A 12 -7.31 8.32 -4.58
CA MET A 12 -8.70 8.12 -5.01
C MET A 12 -9.47 9.44 -5.18
N MET A 13 -9.25 10.38 -4.28
CA MET A 13 -9.91 11.69 -4.33
C MET A 13 -9.48 12.52 -5.54
N VAL A 14 -8.18 12.55 -5.84
CA VAL A 14 -7.59 13.41 -6.88
C VAL A 14 -7.73 12.78 -8.26
N SER A 15 -7.38 11.50 -8.42
CA SER A 15 -7.43 10.81 -9.70
C SER A 15 -8.85 10.63 -10.25
N ARG A 16 -9.86 10.60 -9.36
CA ARG A 16 -11.27 10.31 -9.69
C ARG A 16 -11.48 9.01 -10.47
N LYS A 17 -10.51 8.11 -10.41
CA LYS A 17 -10.56 6.80 -11.03
C LYS A 17 -11.09 5.75 -10.05
N SER A 18 -11.49 4.62 -10.60
CA SER A 18 -11.84 3.44 -9.81
C SER A 18 -10.59 2.79 -9.21
N TYR A 19 -10.75 2.06 -8.10
CA TYR A 19 -9.69 1.18 -7.58
C TYR A 19 -9.36 0.03 -8.55
N GLU A 20 -10.20 -0.22 -9.55
CA GLU A 20 -9.93 -1.19 -10.62
C GLU A 20 -8.85 -0.67 -11.58
N ASP A 21 -8.78 0.65 -11.77
CA ASP A 21 -7.90 1.32 -12.72
C ASP A 21 -6.59 1.82 -12.09
N VAL A 22 -6.58 2.03 -10.76
CA VAL A 22 -5.46 2.68 -10.06
C VAL A 22 -4.97 1.83 -8.89
N ARG A 23 -3.67 1.56 -8.88
CA ARG A 23 -2.96 0.87 -7.80
C ARG A 23 -1.94 1.79 -7.17
N LEU A 24 -1.61 1.56 -5.90
CA LEU A 24 -0.65 2.35 -5.14
C LEU A 24 0.34 1.47 -4.39
N ILE A 25 1.61 1.79 -4.51
CA ILE A 25 2.69 1.22 -3.71
C ILE A 25 3.31 2.34 -2.88
N VAL A 26 3.42 2.13 -1.56
CA VAL A 26 4.16 3.01 -0.64
C VAL A 26 5.20 2.16 0.05
N ASP A 27 6.46 2.30 -0.35
CA ASP A 27 7.53 1.41 0.10
C ASP A 27 8.86 2.16 0.23
N GLU A 28 9.71 1.75 1.17
CA GLU A 28 11.05 2.33 1.34
C GLU A 28 12.00 2.03 0.16
N ARG A 29 11.74 0.95 -0.60
CA ARG A 29 12.53 0.60 -1.79
C ARG A 29 12.24 1.49 -2.99
N VAL A 30 11.12 2.20 -2.98
CA VAL A 30 10.80 3.20 -4.02
C VAL A 30 11.77 4.38 -3.88
N PRO A 31 12.56 4.68 -4.91
CA PRO A 31 13.58 5.73 -4.83
C PRO A 31 12.99 7.14 -4.94
N TYR A 32 11.91 7.33 -5.69
CA TYR A 32 11.23 8.60 -5.96
C TYR A 32 9.77 8.36 -6.37
N PRO A 33 8.88 9.36 -6.25
CA PRO A 33 7.50 9.26 -6.74
C PRO A 33 7.46 9.10 -8.26
N HIS A 34 6.63 8.18 -8.77
CA HIS A 34 6.42 8.00 -10.21
C HIS A 34 5.15 7.20 -10.49
N ILE A 35 4.71 7.23 -11.75
CA ILE A 35 3.55 6.49 -12.25
C ILE A 35 3.97 5.61 -13.41
N ASP A 36 3.53 4.37 -13.38
CA ASP A 36 3.53 3.49 -14.53
C ASP A 36 2.15 3.50 -15.20
N TYR A 37 2.15 3.61 -16.52
CA TYR A 37 0.95 3.66 -17.36
C TYR A 37 0.83 2.37 -18.16
N PHE A 38 -0.36 1.76 -18.15
CA PHE A 38 -0.61 0.49 -18.86
C PHE A 38 -1.82 0.62 -19.79
N GLY A 39 -1.80 -0.18 -20.89
CA GLY A 39 -2.86 -0.18 -21.89
C GLY A 39 -2.64 0.85 -23.00
N ARG A 40 -3.34 0.63 -24.14
CA ARG A 40 -3.44 1.58 -25.27
C ARG A 40 -4.87 1.54 -25.82
N PRO A 41 -5.70 2.56 -25.52
CA PRO A 41 -5.42 3.75 -24.71
C PRO A 41 -5.08 3.40 -23.26
N VAL A 42 -4.48 4.33 -22.51
CA VAL A 42 -4.10 4.11 -21.11
C VAL A 42 -5.36 3.88 -20.27
N SER A 43 -5.42 2.73 -19.60
CA SER A 43 -6.53 2.33 -18.75
C SER A 43 -6.14 2.13 -17.29
N ASP A 44 -4.91 1.69 -17.06
CA ASP A 44 -4.44 1.29 -15.74
C ASP A 44 -3.22 2.08 -15.32
N TYR A 45 -3.14 2.37 -14.02
CA TYR A 45 -2.11 3.23 -13.43
C TYR A 45 -1.55 2.58 -12.16
N LEU A 46 -0.24 2.61 -12.01
CA LEU A 46 0.45 2.16 -10.81
C LEU A 46 1.30 3.30 -10.26
N LEU A 47 0.87 3.86 -9.12
CA LEU A 47 1.59 4.93 -8.44
C LEU A 47 2.60 4.35 -7.47
N HIS A 48 3.81 4.88 -7.51
CA HIS A 48 4.89 4.52 -6.60
C HIS A 48 5.27 5.73 -5.75
N LEU A 49 5.19 5.59 -4.44
CA LEU A 49 5.56 6.63 -3.50
C LEU A 49 6.61 6.10 -2.51
N PRO A 50 7.72 6.80 -2.31
CA PRO A 50 8.65 6.49 -1.24
C PRO A 50 8.08 6.89 0.12
N LEU A 51 8.67 6.39 1.20
CA LEU A 51 8.33 6.83 2.54
C LEU A 51 8.70 8.31 2.76
N PRO A 52 7.99 9.04 3.65
CA PRO A 52 8.17 10.49 3.83
C PRO A 52 9.61 10.93 4.05
N GLY A 53 10.42 10.15 4.79
CA GLY A 53 11.83 10.48 5.06
C GLY A 53 12.74 10.45 3.83
N LYS A 54 12.32 9.82 2.72
CA LYS A 54 13.08 9.84 1.45
C LYS A 54 12.72 11.01 0.55
N LEU A 55 11.59 11.64 0.78
CA LEU A 55 11.11 12.78 -0.02
C LEU A 55 11.76 14.10 0.35
N VAL A 56 12.37 14.14 1.52
CA VAL A 56 13.04 15.34 2.01
C VAL A 56 14.54 15.08 2.18
N PRO A 57 15.35 16.11 2.06
CA PRO A 57 16.79 16.06 2.36
C PRO A 57 17.09 15.58 3.78
N ALA A 58 18.31 15.10 3.98
CA ALA A 58 18.73 14.51 5.25
C ALA A 58 18.57 15.46 6.46
N ASP A 59 18.90 16.72 6.28
CA ASP A 59 18.80 17.80 7.26
C ASP A 59 17.36 18.17 7.65
N LEU A 60 16.37 17.85 6.79
CA LEU A 60 14.95 18.08 7.05
C LEU A 60 14.20 16.85 7.59
N ARG A 61 14.86 15.71 7.73
CA ARG A 61 14.21 14.47 8.19
C ARG A 61 13.72 14.53 9.64
N GLU A 62 14.23 15.45 10.43
CA GLU A 62 13.73 15.69 11.79
C GLU A 62 12.45 16.53 11.79
N ASN A 63 12.20 17.30 10.76
CA ASN A 63 10.99 18.11 10.62
C ASN A 63 9.81 17.28 10.08
N LYS A 64 9.06 16.68 11.01
CA LYS A 64 7.90 15.83 10.69
C LYS A 64 6.83 16.56 9.87
N LEU A 65 6.64 17.86 10.09
CA LEU A 65 5.66 18.66 9.36
C LEU A 65 6.04 18.80 7.88
N VAL A 66 7.31 19.12 7.62
CA VAL A 66 7.81 19.24 6.24
C VAL A 66 7.74 17.89 5.54
N MET A 67 8.19 16.80 6.20
CA MET A 67 8.08 15.45 5.64
C MET A 67 6.64 15.07 5.30
N TRP A 68 5.71 15.32 6.21
CA TRP A 68 4.31 14.96 6.04
C TRP A 68 3.66 15.73 4.89
N ARG A 69 3.86 17.03 4.85
CA ARG A 69 3.30 17.89 3.82
C ARG A 69 3.88 17.59 2.45
N THR A 70 5.20 17.35 2.37
CA THR A 70 5.86 16.92 1.13
C THR A 70 5.31 15.56 0.66
N PHE A 71 5.08 14.62 1.57
CA PHE A 71 4.49 13.33 1.23
C PHE A 71 3.08 13.46 0.65
N LYS A 72 2.22 14.27 1.27
CA LYS A 72 0.88 14.55 0.74
C LYS A 72 0.93 15.26 -0.61
N ALA A 73 1.84 16.21 -0.77
CA ALA A 73 2.07 16.92 -2.03
C ALA A 73 2.46 15.95 -3.15
N CYS A 74 3.39 15.03 -2.91
CA CYS A 74 3.81 14.03 -3.90
C CYS A 74 2.64 13.08 -4.25
N ALA A 75 1.90 12.59 -3.26
CA ALA A 75 0.74 11.73 -3.51
C ALA A 75 -0.32 12.44 -4.37
N ALA A 76 -0.59 13.72 -4.08
CA ALA A 76 -1.54 14.52 -4.85
C ALA A 76 -1.05 14.82 -6.26
N HIS A 77 0.23 15.11 -6.42
CA HIS A 77 0.86 15.40 -7.71
C HIS A 77 0.76 14.21 -8.65
N GLU A 78 1.21 13.03 -8.21
CA GLU A 78 1.12 11.81 -9.02
C GLU A 78 -0.35 11.45 -9.35
N ALA A 79 -1.26 11.57 -8.39
CA ALA A 79 -2.67 11.35 -8.64
C ALA A 79 -3.28 12.39 -9.61
N GLY A 80 -2.76 13.60 -9.63
CA GLY A 80 -3.11 14.65 -10.58
C GLY A 80 -2.74 14.28 -12.02
N HIS A 81 -1.58 13.66 -12.22
CA HIS A 81 -1.19 13.12 -13.52
C HIS A 81 -2.13 12.01 -14.00
N VAL A 82 -2.57 11.12 -13.12
CA VAL A 82 -3.59 10.09 -13.48
C VAL A 82 -4.87 10.73 -14.02
N TYR A 83 -5.24 11.89 -13.49
CA TYR A 83 -6.46 12.59 -13.92
C TYR A 83 -6.30 13.41 -15.19
N LEU A 84 -5.17 14.11 -15.36
CA LEU A 84 -4.99 15.13 -16.39
C LEU A 84 -4.09 14.73 -17.55
N THR A 85 -3.07 13.90 -17.29
CA THR A 85 -2.02 13.64 -18.27
C THR A 85 -2.40 12.50 -19.20
N ASP A 86 -2.35 12.79 -20.50
CA ASP A 86 -2.38 11.76 -21.53
C ASP A 86 -0.96 11.66 -22.15
N PRO A 87 -0.21 10.59 -21.82
CA PRO A 87 1.15 10.42 -22.33
C PRO A 87 1.22 10.27 -23.85
N LEU A 88 0.14 9.80 -24.49
CA LEU A 88 0.09 9.59 -25.94
C LEU A 88 0.17 10.90 -26.73
N VAL A 89 -0.27 12.02 -26.14
CA VAL A 89 -0.19 13.35 -26.74
C VAL A 89 1.26 13.71 -27.15
N TYR A 90 2.23 13.25 -26.36
CA TYR A 90 3.63 13.59 -26.58
C TYR A 90 4.39 12.56 -27.40
N GLU A 91 3.91 11.35 -27.60
CA GLU A 91 4.62 10.28 -28.32
C GLU A 91 4.97 10.72 -29.75
N GLN A 92 3.98 11.22 -30.49
CA GLN A 92 4.19 11.69 -31.86
C GLN A 92 4.98 13.01 -31.90
N TRP A 93 4.69 13.91 -30.93
CA TRP A 93 5.35 15.21 -30.89
C TRP A 93 6.85 15.12 -30.62
N LYS A 94 7.30 14.17 -29.80
CA LYS A 94 8.73 13.95 -29.49
C LYS A 94 9.53 13.38 -30.65
N TYR A 95 8.85 12.76 -31.61
CA TYR A 95 9.52 12.19 -32.77
C TYR A 95 10.26 13.29 -33.56
N GLN A 96 11.52 13.06 -33.88
CA GLN A 96 12.43 14.02 -34.55
C GLN A 96 12.87 15.26 -33.72
N LYS A 97 12.57 15.30 -32.41
CA LYS A 97 13.08 16.36 -31.51
C LYS A 97 14.18 15.80 -30.60
N ASP A 98 15.01 16.73 -30.08
CA ASP A 98 15.97 16.34 -29.04
C ASP A 98 15.24 15.70 -27.85
N PRO A 99 15.56 14.42 -27.51
CA PRO A 99 14.81 13.69 -26.52
C PRO A 99 14.86 14.31 -25.12
N LYS A 100 15.98 14.97 -24.76
CA LYS A 100 16.17 15.56 -23.44
C LYS A 100 15.40 16.86 -23.30
N ILE A 101 15.44 17.71 -24.34
CA ILE A 101 14.70 18.99 -24.35
C ILE A 101 13.20 18.69 -24.43
N SER A 102 12.77 17.79 -25.31
CA SER A 102 11.36 17.46 -25.46
C SER A 102 10.80 16.73 -24.24
N GLY A 103 11.59 15.87 -23.58
CA GLY A 103 11.24 15.25 -22.30
C GLY A 103 11.03 16.28 -21.20
N PHE A 104 11.97 17.23 -21.07
CA PHE A 104 11.84 18.32 -20.12
C PHE A 104 10.56 19.15 -20.33
N ILE A 105 10.28 19.51 -21.58
CA ILE A 105 9.10 20.34 -21.91
C ILE A 105 7.79 19.61 -21.61
N ALA A 106 7.70 18.32 -21.94
CA ALA A 106 6.52 17.53 -21.63
C ALA A 106 6.25 17.50 -20.13
N ASN A 107 7.29 17.22 -19.31
CA ASN A 107 7.15 17.23 -17.86
C ASN A 107 6.80 18.63 -17.34
N LEU A 108 7.48 19.68 -17.82
CA LEU A 108 7.20 21.06 -17.42
C LEU A 108 5.73 21.45 -17.64
N ILE A 109 5.18 21.11 -18.79
CA ILE A 109 3.79 21.43 -19.14
C ILE A 109 2.82 20.65 -18.26
N GLU A 110 3.03 19.35 -18.13
CA GLU A 110 2.11 18.50 -17.35
C GLU A 110 2.17 18.81 -15.85
N ASP A 111 3.36 18.98 -15.27
CA ASP A 111 3.53 19.40 -13.88
C ASP A 111 2.85 20.75 -13.63
N PHE A 112 3.04 21.72 -14.54
CA PHE A 112 2.40 23.04 -14.43
C PHE A 112 0.86 22.93 -14.43
N ARG A 113 0.30 22.12 -15.32
CA ARG A 113 -1.15 21.87 -15.40
C ARG A 113 -1.68 21.19 -14.12
N VAL A 114 -0.99 20.15 -13.68
CA VAL A 114 -1.37 19.37 -12.48
C VAL A 114 -1.32 20.25 -11.23
N GLU A 115 -0.25 21.00 -11.00
CA GLU A 115 -0.13 21.83 -9.79
C GLU A 115 -1.18 22.94 -9.74
N HIS A 116 -1.47 23.59 -10.87
CA HIS A 116 -2.52 24.60 -10.92
C HIS A 116 -3.92 24.02 -10.73
N PHE A 117 -4.19 22.85 -11.29
CA PHE A 117 -5.43 22.13 -11.07
C PHE A 117 -5.62 21.79 -9.58
N LEU A 118 -4.59 21.21 -8.95
CA LEU A 118 -4.61 20.87 -7.54
C LEU A 118 -4.83 22.10 -6.65
N ALA A 119 -4.08 23.18 -6.90
CA ALA A 119 -4.20 24.41 -6.14
C ALA A 119 -5.61 25.03 -6.26
N SER A 120 -6.27 24.91 -7.42
CA SER A 120 -7.60 25.43 -7.63
C SER A 120 -8.69 24.60 -6.99
N LYS A 121 -8.57 23.28 -7.01
CA LYS A 121 -9.59 22.35 -6.50
C LYS A 121 -9.43 22.05 -5.01
N TRP A 122 -8.21 21.93 -4.56
CA TRP A 122 -7.87 21.61 -3.17
C TRP A 122 -6.79 22.56 -2.64
N PRO A 123 -7.17 23.75 -2.16
CA PRO A 123 -6.21 24.76 -1.69
C PRO A 123 -5.22 24.26 -0.63
N GLY A 124 -5.63 23.29 0.20
CA GLY A 124 -4.75 22.65 1.19
C GLY A 124 -3.63 21.84 0.54
N LEU A 125 -3.93 21.06 -0.50
CA LEU A 125 -2.92 20.32 -1.27
C LEU A 125 -2.06 21.27 -2.10
N GLY A 126 -2.64 22.34 -2.65
CA GLY A 126 -1.88 23.41 -3.29
C GLY A 126 -0.86 24.08 -2.36
N ALA A 127 -1.22 24.27 -1.09
CA ALA A 127 -0.30 24.77 -0.08
C ALA A 127 0.80 23.76 0.28
N ASP A 128 0.49 22.47 0.28
CA ASP A 128 1.48 21.41 0.48
C ASP A 128 2.47 21.34 -0.70
N LEU A 129 1.98 21.50 -1.94
CA LEU A 129 2.82 21.60 -3.15
C LEU A 129 3.71 22.84 -3.11
N ALA A 130 3.17 24.00 -2.77
CA ALA A 130 3.95 25.22 -2.65
C ALA A 130 5.09 25.09 -1.62
N LEU A 131 4.84 24.39 -0.49
CA LEU A 131 5.89 24.08 0.49
C LEU A 131 6.95 23.14 -0.11
N ALA A 132 6.54 22.06 -0.79
CA ALA A 132 7.47 21.10 -1.40
C ALA A 132 8.34 21.79 -2.47
N ASN A 133 7.75 22.68 -3.28
CA ASN A 133 8.47 23.49 -4.27
C ASN A 133 9.41 24.49 -3.61
N ALA A 134 9.00 25.15 -2.51
CA ALA A 134 9.87 26.05 -1.75
C ALA A 134 11.10 25.31 -1.19
N VAL A 135 10.89 24.12 -0.59
CA VAL A 135 11.99 23.25 -0.14
C VAL A 135 12.94 22.89 -1.28
N ALA A 136 12.42 22.64 -2.49
CA ALA A 136 13.25 22.42 -3.67
C ALA A 136 14.01 23.69 -4.09
N TYR A 137 13.33 24.84 -4.13
CA TYR A 137 13.92 26.14 -4.53
C TYR A 137 15.12 26.52 -3.67
N LEU A 138 15.04 26.29 -2.37
CA LEU A 138 16.13 26.62 -1.44
C LEU A 138 17.47 26.00 -1.84
N ARG A 139 17.42 24.90 -2.57
CA ARG A 139 18.57 24.09 -2.99
C ARG A 139 19.02 24.35 -4.42
N PHE A 140 18.27 25.13 -5.20
CA PHE A 140 18.74 25.51 -6.53
C PHE A 140 19.93 26.45 -6.40
N ARG A 141 20.98 26.15 -7.16
CA ARG A 141 22.13 27.06 -7.34
C ARG A 141 21.68 28.36 -7.99
N PRO A 142 22.32 29.48 -7.65
CA PRO A 142 22.16 30.71 -8.40
C PRO A 142 22.45 30.49 -9.89
N LEU A 143 21.75 31.22 -10.77
CA LEU A 143 21.95 31.07 -12.20
C LEU A 143 23.38 31.34 -12.63
N ASP A 144 24.10 32.20 -11.91
CA ASP A 144 25.46 32.60 -12.20
C ASP A 144 26.48 31.46 -12.05
N ASP A 145 26.12 30.40 -11.31
CA ASP A 145 26.94 29.19 -11.14
C ASP A 145 26.83 28.20 -12.32
N PHE A 146 25.93 28.46 -13.27
CA PHE A 146 25.75 27.60 -14.43
C PHE A 146 26.51 28.14 -15.65
N HIS A 147 27.55 27.44 -16.08
CA HIS A 147 28.30 27.78 -17.32
C HIS A 147 27.56 27.32 -18.59
N ASP A 148 26.74 26.26 -18.48
CA ASP A 148 25.93 25.76 -19.59
C ASP A 148 24.68 26.60 -19.75
N ARG A 149 24.52 27.25 -20.91
CA ARG A 149 23.40 28.16 -21.18
C ARG A 149 22.05 27.46 -21.16
N LEU A 150 21.96 26.21 -21.67
CA LEU A 150 20.72 25.46 -21.72
C LEU A 150 20.30 25.03 -20.31
N LYS A 151 21.23 24.50 -19.51
CA LYS A 151 20.97 24.17 -18.10
C LYS A 151 20.51 25.37 -17.30
N ARG A 152 21.25 26.48 -17.43
CA ARG A 152 20.90 27.76 -16.81
C ARG A 152 19.47 28.19 -17.15
N MET A 153 19.10 28.10 -18.44
CA MET A 153 17.75 28.46 -18.88
C MET A 153 16.67 27.49 -18.37
N MET A 154 16.92 26.17 -18.39
CA MET A 154 16.00 25.18 -17.88
C MET A 154 15.71 25.39 -16.38
N VAL A 155 16.74 25.67 -15.58
CA VAL A 155 16.57 25.98 -14.14
C VAL A 155 15.78 27.28 -13.98
N ALA A 156 16.09 28.31 -14.75
CA ALA A 156 15.36 29.58 -14.70
C ALA A 156 13.86 29.39 -15.00
N VAL A 157 13.53 28.59 -16.02
CA VAL A 157 12.15 28.28 -16.40
C VAL A 157 11.40 27.58 -15.25
N VAL A 158 12.00 26.57 -14.62
CA VAL A 158 11.37 25.87 -13.49
C VAL A 158 11.16 26.79 -12.31
N CYS A 159 12.21 27.55 -11.93
CA CYS A 159 12.11 28.50 -10.84
C CYS A 159 11.03 29.55 -11.11
N LYS A 160 10.93 30.04 -12.33
CA LYS A 160 9.89 31.02 -12.70
C LYS A 160 8.49 30.39 -12.71
N ALA A 161 8.33 29.19 -13.28
CA ALA A 161 7.03 28.54 -13.45
C ALA A 161 6.40 28.11 -12.11
N PHE A 162 7.19 27.56 -11.18
CA PHE A 162 6.68 26.94 -9.95
C PHE A 162 6.92 27.75 -8.67
N LEU A 163 7.87 28.69 -8.70
CA LEU A 163 8.33 29.40 -7.51
C LEU A 163 8.19 30.91 -7.63
N ASN A 164 7.77 31.37 -8.80
CA ASN A 164 7.64 32.80 -9.14
C ASN A 164 8.89 33.65 -8.82
N GLY A 165 10.07 33.00 -8.82
CA GLY A 165 11.33 33.66 -8.50
C GLY A 165 12.52 32.90 -9.07
N VAL A 166 13.60 33.60 -9.40
CA VAL A 166 14.84 33.03 -9.93
C VAL A 166 15.98 33.50 -9.04
N LYS A 167 16.88 32.59 -8.63
CA LYS A 167 18.12 32.97 -7.92
C LYS A 167 19.17 33.46 -8.93
N GLY A 168 19.78 34.63 -8.67
CA GLY A 168 20.75 35.26 -9.56
C GLY A 168 20.10 36.20 -10.57
N ASP A 169 20.93 36.81 -11.44
CA ASP A 169 20.48 37.81 -12.41
C ASP A 169 20.37 37.21 -13.82
N PRO A 170 19.16 36.95 -14.33
CA PRO A 170 18.99 36.57 -15.72
C PRO A 170 19.30 37.75 -16.62
N THR A 171 20.00 37.50 -17.73
CA THR A 171 20.28 38.49 -18.79
C THR A 171 18.97 38.99 -19.41
N GLU A 172 19.01 40.15 -20.06
CA GLU A 172 17.84 40.72 -20.74
C GLU A 172 17.22 39.75 -21.77
N HIS A 173 18.05 38.97 -22.47
CA HIS A 173 17.60 37.98 -23.42
C HIS A 173 16.89 36.81 -22.69
N GLU A 174 17.45 36.31 -21.59
CA GLU A 174 16.85 35.28 -20.78
C GLU A 174 15.52 35.74 -20.17
N ARG A 175 15.42 36.99 -19.70
CA ARG A 175 14.16 37.56 -19.17
C ARG A 175 13.03 37.53 -20.21
N ARG A 176 13.33 37.94 -21.45
CA ARG A 176 12.36 37.92 -22.56
C ARG A 176 11.91 36.50 -22.89
N THR A 177 12.83 35.53 -22.91
CA THR A 177 12.51 34.12 -23.12
C THR A 177 11.64 33.58 -21.99
N LEU A 178 11.98 33.88 -20.72
CA LEU A 178 11.19 33.47 -19.55
C LEU A 178 9.76 34.02 -19.63
N GLU A 179 9.56 35.29 -19.94
CA GLU A 179 8.25 35.89 -20.13
C GLU A 179 7.46 35.24 -21.28
N GLY A 180 8.16 34.87 -22.35
CA GLY A 180 7.57 34.17 -23.49
C GLY A 180 7.08 32.78 -23.13
N ILE A 181 7.88 32.04 -22.36
CA ILE A 181 7.52 30.69 -21.87
C ILE A 181 6.41 30.75 -20.81
N GLU A 182 6.46 31.70 -19.88
CA GLU A 182 5.41 31.93 -18.89
C GLU A 182 4.05 32.19 -19.56
N LYS A 183 4.00 33.11 -20.54
CA LYS A 183 2.80 33.37 -21.33
C LYS A 183 2.32 32.13 -22.10
N ALA A 184 3.23 31.27 -22.53
CA ALA A 184 2.88 30.02 -23.20
C ALA A 184 2.29 29.01 -22.22
N LEU A 185 2.86 28.85 -21.03
CA LEU A 185 2.35 27.97 -19.96
C LEU A 185 0.97 28.42 -19.46
N GLU A 186 0.75 29.72 -19.29
CA GLU A 186 -0.58 30.24 -18.88
C GLU A 186 -1.68 29.85 -19.87
N ARG A 187 -1.38 29.66 -21.15
CA ARG A 187 -2.36 29.24 -22.17
C ARG A 187 -2.80 27.78 -21.99
N VAL A 188 -1.98 26.90 -21.42
CA VAL A 188 -2.31 25.48 -21.21
C VAL A 188 -2.84 25.17 -19.82
N LYS A 189 -2.85 26.12 -18.93
CA LYS A 189 -3.24 25.99 -17.53
C LYS A 189 -4.56 25.23 -17.30
N TRP A 190 -5.55 25.47 -18.17
CA TRP A 190 -6.88 24.88 -18.06
C TRP A 190 -7.32 24.09 -19.29
N VAL A 191 -6.37 23.79 -20.17
CA VAL A 191 -6.67 23.18 -21.47
C VAL A 191 -6.45 21.69 -21.41
N SER A 192 -7.39 20.94 -21.97
CA SER A 192 -7.30 19.50 -22.18
C SER A 192 -7.15 19.12 -23.66
N HIS A 193 -7.22 20.08 -24.59
CA HIS A 193 -7.17 19.80 -26.03
C HIS A 193 -5.73 19.51 -26.49
N PRO A 194 -5.42 18.29 -27.01
CA PRO A 194 -4.06 17.86 -27.37
C PRO A 194 -3.32 18.83 -28.30
N ASN A 195 -3.98 19.32 -29.35
CA ASN A 195 -3.35 20.19 -30.35
C ASN A 195 -2.85 21.51 -29.75
N LEU A 196 -3.53 22.07 -28.75
CA LEU A 196 -3.09 23.29 -28.10
C LEU A 196 -1.89 23.03 -27.18
N ILE A 197 -1.90 21.88 -26.49
CA ILE A 197 -0.77 21.45 -25.65
C ILE A 197 0.48 21.29 -26.52
N VAL A 198 0.37 20.59 -27.65
CA VAL A 198 1.46 20.40 -28.62
C VAL A 198 1.94 21.75 -29.20
N SER A 199 1.03 22.65 -29.55
CA SER A 199 1.40 24.00 -30.05
C SER A 199 2.20 24.81 -29.03
N VAL A 200 1.86 24.69 -27.73
CA VAL A 200 2.63 25.34 -26.66
C VAL A 200 3.98 24.65 -26.47
N ALA A 201 4.02 23.32 -26.54
CA ALA A 201 5.25 22.55 -26.46
C ALA A 201 6.23 22.91 -27.59
N ASP A 202 5.74 23.08 -28.83
CA ASP A 202 6.56 23.55 -29.97
C ASP A 202 7.16 24.92 -29.71
N LYS A 203 6.36 25.86 -29.24
CA LYS A 203 6.84 27.22 -28.94
C LYS A 203 7.93 27.22 -27.86
N ILE A 204 7.76 26.45 -26.80
CA ILE A 204 8.77 26.35 -25.74
C ILE A 204 10.03 25.65 -26.28
N TYR A 205 9.87 24.64 -27.15
CA TYR A 205 10.97 23.93 -27.76
C TYR A 205 11.81 24.86 -28.64
N GLU A 206 11.19 25.70 -29.47
CA GLU A 206 11.87 26.71 -30.30
C GLU A 206 12.67 27.69 -29.44
N GLU A 207 12.12 28.15 -28.33
CA GLU A 207 12.82 29.08 -27.44
C GLU A 207 14.03 28.42 -26.75
N LEU A 208 13.86 27.19 -26.20
CA LEU A 208 14.95 26.50 -25.50
C LEU A 208 16.05 26.01 -26.41
N SER A 209 15.71 25.56 -27.63
CA SER A 209 16.70 25.08 -28.62
C SER A 209 17.75 26.13 -29.00
N ARG A 210 17.46 27.43 -28.84
CA ARG A 210 18.39 28.54 -29.11
C ARG A 210 19.54 28.61 -28.10
N TYR A 211 19.42 27.94 -26.95
CA TYR A 211 20.42 28.01 -25.87
C TYR A 211 21.50 26.93 -25.96
N GLY A 212 21.40 25.98 -26.89
CA GLY A 212 22.42 24.97 -27.13
C GLY A 212 21.89 23.56 -27.32
N SER A 213 22.83 22.62 -27.39
CA SER A 213 22.51 21.17 -27.48
C SER A 213 22.41 20.52 -26.10
N SER A 214 21.75 19.38 -26.06
CA SER A 214 21.54 18.62 -24.81
C SER A 214 22.74 17.78 -24.38
N ASP A 215 23.88 17.81 -25.06
CA ASP A 215 25.02 16.91 -24.79
C ASP A 215 25.58 17.02 -23.37
N SER A 216 25.49 18.21 -22.79
CA SER A 216 25.91 18.47 -21.41
C SER A 216 24.88 18.06 -20.36
N ILE A 217 23.65 17.71 -20.75
CA ILE A 217 22.57 17.34 -19.86
C ILE A 217 22.60 15.83 -19.65
N ARG A 218 22.91 15.38 -18.43
CA ARG A 218 22.75 13.97 -18.05
C ARG A 218 21.26 13.63 -18.06
N ALA A 219 20.90 12.63 -18.85
CA ALA A 219 19.60 12.04 -19.08
C ALA A 219 18.40 12.62 -18.29
N PHE A 220 17.59 13.46 -18.94
CA PHE A 220 16.17 13.43 -18.68
C PHE A 220 15.63 12.12 -19.27
N PRO A 221 14.72 11.40 -18.59
CA PRO A 221 14.15 10.20 -19.18
C PRO A 221 13.48 10.54 -20.49
N VAL A 222 13.92 9.84 -21.51
CA VAL A 222 13.45 9.98 -22.90
C VAL A 222 12.06 9.33 -23.06
N ALA A 223 11.67 8.50 -22.10
CA ALA A 223 10.35 7.90 -22.10
C ALA A 223 9.26 8.98 -21.94
N PRO A 224 8.10 8.81 -22.59
CA PRO A 224 6.91 9.54 -22.17
C PRO A 224 6.79 9.42 -20.65
N PRO A 225 5.98 10.24 -19.97
CA PRO A 225 5.90 10.23 -18.50
C PRO A 225 5.53 8.86 -17.90
N ARG A 226 6.22 7.80 -18.30
CA ARG A 226 6.26 6.48 -17.68
C ARG A 226 7.07 6.51 -16.39
N GLU A 227 7.92 7.53 -16.25
CA GLU A 227 8.68 7.82 -15.05
C GLU A 227 8.32 9.24 -14.64
N GLY A 228 7.14 9.45 -14.08
CA GLY A 228 6.67 10.72 -13.56
C GLY A 228 7.50 11.19 -12.37
N LYS A 229 8.79 11.47 -12.60
CA LYS A 229 9.56 12.21 -11.61
C LYS A 229 9.06 13.64 -11.61
N PRO A 230 8.64 14.19 -10.46
CA PRO A 230 8.43 15.61 -10.36
C PRO A 230 9.68 16.32 -10.91
N LEU A 231 9.49 17.29 -11.77
CA LEU A 231 10.60 18.04 -12.36
C LEU A 231 11.54 18.59 -11.28
N SER A 232 10.97 18.98 -10.13
CA SER A 232 11.70 19.35 -8.92
C SER A 232 12.69 18.30 -8.44
N GLU A 233 12.42 17.01 -8.61
CA GLU A 233 13.29 15.93 -8.15
C GLU A 233 14.44 15.65 -9.12
N TYR A 234 14.20 15.78 -10.43
CA TYR A 234 15.26 15.74 -11.43
C TYR A 234 16.26 16.85 -11.23
N LEU A 235 15.75 18.03 -10.95
CA LEU A 235 16.57 19.20 -10.72
C LEU A 235 17.33 19.10 -9.39
N ARG A 236 16.78 18.42 -8.37
CA ARG A 236 17.47 18.13 -7.09
C ARG A 236 18.79 17.40 -7.29
N SER A 237 18.83 16.33 -8.08
CA SER A 237 20.02 15.50 -8.23
C SER A 237 21.11 16.15 -9.10
N THR A 238 20.74 17.11 -9.95
CA THR A 238 21.63 17.68 -10.97
C THR A 238 22.05 19.11 -10.65
N PHE A 239 21.28 19.86 -9.87
CA PHE A 239 21.38 21.31 -9.75
C PHE A 239 21.42 21.86 -8.31
N LEU A 240 21.48 20.98 -7.30
CA LEU A 240 21.45 21.42 -5.89
C LEU A 240 22.81 21.87 -5.37
N ASP A 241 22.80 22.88 -4.53
CA ASP A 241 23.96 23.33 -3.76
C ASP A 241 24.03 22.54 -2.45
N PRO A 242 25.16 21.86 -2.14
CA PRO A 242 25.28 21.09 -0.90
C PRO A 242 25.51 21.94 0.36
N ASP A 243 25.88 23.22 0.23
CA ASP A 243 26.45 24.01 1.35
C ASP A 243 25.55 25.13 1.90
N GLU A 244 24.29 25.27 1.47
CA GLU A 244 23.40 26.32 1.99
C GLU A 244 22.74 25.90 3.31
N ASP A 245 22.78 26.79 4.33
CA ASP A 245 22.08 26.59 5.63
C ASP A 245 20.55 26.60 5.40
N VAL A 246 20.05 25.41 5.22
CA VAL A 246 18.66 25.14 4.82
C VAL A 246 17.67 25.57 5.89
N GLN A 247 18.04 25.53 7.17
CA GLN A 247 17.11 25.81 8.25
C GLN A 247 16.74 27.30 8.31
N THR A 248 17.73 28.17 8.19
CA THR A 248 17.53 29.64 8.18
C THR A 248 16.72 30.08 6.97
N THR A 249 16.92 29.41 5.85
CA THR A 249 16.27 29.76 4.59
C THR A 249 14.84 29.21 4.52
N ILE A 250 14.58 28.01 5.08
CA ILE A 250 13.22 27.50 5.29
C ILE A 250 12.42 28.47 6.17
N GLU A 251 12.99 28.93 7.27
CA GLU A 251 12.31 29.88 8.17
C GLU A 251 11.98 31.20 7.45
N LYS A 252 12.88 31.72 6.63
CA LYS A 252 12.62 32.91 5.80
C LYS A 252 11.53 32.66 4.76
N HIS A 253 11.53 31.50 4.10
CA HIS A 253 10.51 31.15 3.11
C HIS A 253 9.18 30.77 3.76
N MET A 254 9.21 30.08 4.90
CA MET A 254 8.03 29.84 5.70
C MET A 254 7.36 31.14 6.13
N LYS A 255 8.15 32.14 6.48
CA LYS A 255 7.66 33.49 6.81
C LYS A 255 7.06 34.17 5.58
N TYR A 256 7.70 34.08 4.41
CA TYR A 256 7.16 34.58 3.14
C TYR A 256 5.86 33.88 2.73
N VAL A 257 5.82 32.56 2.84
CA VAL A 257 4.64 31.72 2.56
C VAL A 257 3.51 31.96 3.58
N GLN A 258 3.84 32.26 4.84
CA GLN A 258 2.88 32.63 5.90
C GLN A 258 2.28 34.03 5.70
N GLU A 259 3.07 34.95 5.15
CA GLU A 259 2.64 36.33 4.85
C GLU A 259 1.65 36.38 3.67
N GLN A 260 1.72 35.44 2.75
CA GLN A 260 0.69 35.27 1.72
C GLN A 260 -0.54 34.59 2.34
N SER A 261 -1.50 35.36 2.70
CA SER A 261 -2.64 35.20 3.62
C SER A 261 -3.53 33.93 3.51
N ARG A 262 -3.28 33.00 2.57
CA ARG A 262 -3.99 31.71 2.45
C ARG A 262 -3.38 30.57 3.25
N LEU A 263 -2.16 30.74 3.76
CA LEU A 263 -1.37 29.67 4.39
C LEU A 263 -1.36 29.69 5.91
N LYS A 264 -1.95 30.71 6.55
CA LYS A 264 -2.00 30.80 8.04
C LYS A 264 -2.66 29.59 8.71
N LYS A 265 -3.65 28.95 8.05
CA LYS A 265 -4.30 27.73 8.58
C LYS A 265 -3.45 26.47 8.45
N ALA A 266 -2.51 26.42 7.52
CA ALA A 266 -1.71 25.23 7.25
C ALA A 266 -0.60 24.98 8.28
N PHE A 267 -0.33 25.96 9.14
CA PHE A 267 0.67 25.89 10.23
C PHE A 267 0.02 26.04 11.63
N SER A 268 -1.28 25.74 11.75
CA SER A 268 -1.98 25.79 13.02
C SER A 268 -1.47 24.69 13.98
N GLU A 269 -1.67 24.89 15.28
CA GLU A 269 -1.38 23.88 16.31
C GLU A 269 -2.09 22.55 16.03
N ASP A 270 -3.29 22.59 15.44
CA ASP A 270 -4.04 21.41 15.01
C ASP A 270 -3.29 20.59 13.95
N ALA A 271 -2.61 21.25 13.01
CA ALA A 271 -1.81 20.56 11.99
C ALA A 271 -0.58 19.87 12.60
N LEU A 272 0.05 20.48 13.62
CA LEU A 272 1.16 19.87 14.33
C LEU A 272 0.72 18.66 15.16
N SER A 273 -0.46 18.73 15.78
CA SER A 273 -1.02 17.61 16.55
C SER A 273 -1.37 16.43 15.64
N GLU A 274 -1.96 16.68 14.48
CA GLU A 274 -2.25 15.64 13.46
C GLU A 274 -0.98 14.95 12.98
N VAL A 275 0.04 15.72 12.63
CA VAL A 275 1.34 15.19 12.19
C VAL A 275 1.98 14.33 13.25
N SER A 276 2.02 14.82 14.49
CA SER A 276 2.58 14.07 15.62
C SER A 276 1.84 12.75 15.84
N TYR A 277 0.51 12.75 15.72
CA TYR A 277 -0.30 11.56 15.85
C TYR A 277 -0.01 10.53 14.74
N VAL A 278 0.07 10.96 13.49
CA VAL A 278 0.33 10.06 12.33
C VAL A 278 1.71 9.41 12.48
N PHE A 279 2.75 10.19 12.76
CA PHE A 279 4.11 9.65 12.94
C PHE A 279 4.23 8.74 14.16
N HIS A 280 3.60 9.09 15.28
CA HIS A 280 3.58 8.22 16.46
C HIS A 280 2.90 6.90 16.16
N ARG A 281 1.76 6.93 15.48
CA ARG A 281 1.02 5.73 15.08
C ARG A 281 1.84 4.86 14.13
N GLU A 282 2.49 5.45 13.12
CA GLU A 282 3.33 4.71 12.18
C GLU A 282 4.53 4.04 12.87
N ASN A 283 5.20 4.77 13.75
CA ASN A 283 6.31 4.23 14.55
C ASN A 283 5.85 3.08 15.46
N THR A 284 4.68 3.22 16.09
CA THR A 284 4.09 2.17 16.93
C THR A 284 3.77 0.92 16.10
N LEU A 285 3.25 1.10 14.88
CA LEU A 285 2.95 -0.01 13.98
C LEU A 285 4.23 -0.71 13.51
N ARG A 286 5.28 0.03 13.16
CA ARG A 286 6.59 -0.54 12.78
C ARG A 286 7.23 -1.30 13.93
N ALA A 287 7.28 -0.70 15.11
CA ALA A 287 7.80 -1.38 16.30
C ALA A 287 7.04 -2.68 16.62
N LYS A 288 5.73 -2.69 16.39
CA LYS A 288 4.92 -3.91 16.53
C LYS A 288 5.29 -4.95 15.47
N GLU A 289 5.48 -4.57 14.20
CA GLU A 289 5.90 -5.48 13.14
C GLU A 289 7.30 -6.04 13.41
N GLU A 290 8.26 -5.21 13.78
CA GLU A 290 9.62 -5.64 14.16
C GLU A 290 9.59 -6.63 15.32
N ARG A 291 8.75 -6.35 16.35
CA ARG A 291 8.54 -7.26 17.47
C ARG A 291 7.96 -8.61 16.98
N ILE A 292 6.94 -8.58 16.13
CA ILE A 292 6.36 -9.81 15.58
C ILE A 292 7.43 -10.58 14.81
N LEU A 293 8.17 -9.95 13.89
CA LEU A 293 9.25 -10.61 13.13
C LEU A 293 10.29 -11.28 14.06
N SER A 294 10.66 -10.60 15.14
CA SER A 294 11.64 -11.16 16.10
C SER A 294 11.16 -12.43 16.80
N LEU A 295 9.85 -12.68 16.86
CA LEU A 295 9.29 -13.90 17.45
C LEU A 295 9.48 -15.13 16.55
N TYR A 296 9.55 -14.91 15.23
CA TYR A 296 9.70 -15.98 14.23
C TYR A 296 11.16 -16.28 13.87
N GLN A 297 12.08 -15.34 14.08
CA GLN A 297 13.51 -15.50 13.74
C GLN A 297 14.28 -16.46 14.65
N LYS A 298 13.65 -16.97 15.69
CA LYS A 298 14.31 -17.85 16.69
C LYS A 298 14.50 -19.28 16.21
N GLU A 299 13.73 -19.71 15.22
CA GLU A 299 13.76 -21.08 14.73
C GLU A 299 14.75 -21.24 13.57
N LYS A 300 15.53 -22.32 13.61
CA LYS A 300 16.42 -22.68 12.51
C LYS A 300 15.61 -23.26 11.35
N SER A 301 15.60 -22.60 10.22
CA SER A 301 14.93 -23.03 9.00
C SER A 301 15.77 -22.69 7.78
N ASN A 302 15.48 -23.32 6.65
CA ASN A 302 16.12 -23.01 5.36
C ASN A 302 15.44 -21.83 4.64
N LEU A 303 14.43 -21.20 5.24
CA LEU A 303 13.75 -20.03 4.66
C LEU A 303 14.73 -18.89 4.44
N LEU A 304 14.68 -18.27 3.25
CA LEU A 304 15.53 -17.13 2.87
C LEU A 304 15.19 -15.87 3.65
N GLY A 305 13.96 -15.75 4.14
CA GLY A 305 13.50 -14.60 4.91
C GLY A 305 12.13 -14.78 5.52
N ILE A 306 11.84 -13.92 6.48
CA ILE A 306 10.50 -13.80 7.09
C ILE A 306 10.15 -12.31 7.05
N ASP A 307 9.06 -11.96 6.40
CA ASP A 307 8.65 -10.58 6.18
C ASP A 307 7.13 -10.39 6.23
N PHE A 308 6.70 -9.15 6.04
CA PHE A 308 5.30 -8.82 5.76
C PHE A 308 5.13 -8.53 4.26
N PRO A 309 4.01 -8.95 3.64
CA PRO A 309 3.70 -8.60 2.26
C PRO A 309 3.63 -7.09 2.04
N GLN A 310 3.91 -6.65 0.83
CA GLN A 310 3.69 -5.26 0.42
C GLN A 310 2.21 -4.89 0.52
N ASN A 311 1.91 -3.61 0.70
CA ASN A 311 0.53 -3.14 0.75
C ASN A 311 -0.02 -2.92 -0.67
N ASP A 312 -1.17 -3.53 -1.00
CA ASP A 312 -1.92 -3.30 -2.24
C ASP A 312 -3.43 -3.39 -1.97
N TYR A 313 -4.02 -2.26 -1.60
CA TYR A 313 -5.44 -2.25 -1.26
C TYR A 313 -6.36 -2.37 -2.48
N ALA A 314 -5.93 -1.86 -3.62
CA ALA A 314 -6.69 -1.94 -4.86
C ALA A 314 -6.91 -3.39 -5.28
N GLU A 315 -5.83 -4.18 -5.28
CA GLU A 315 -5.90 -5.61 -5.62
C GLU A 315 -6.77 -6.40 -4.63
N TYR A 316 -6.66 -6.10 -3.33
CA TYR A 316 -7.56 -6.70 -2.34
C TYR A 316 -9.03 -6.40 -2.64
N LEU A 317 -9.39 -5.14 -2.95
CA LEU A 317 -10.77 -4.75 -3.25
C LEU A 317 -11.28 -5.41 -4.54
N ARG A 318 -10.44 -5.48 -5.58
CA ARG A 318 -10.74 -6.14 -6.86
C ARG A 318 -11.12 -7.60 -6.64
N LEU A 319 -10.27 -8.34 -5.94
CA LEU A 319 -10.48 -9.76 -5.67
C LEU A 319 -11.65 -9.99 -4.71
N LYS A 320 -11.78 -9.16 -3.66
CA LYS A 320 -12.86 -9.26 -2.69
C LYS A 320 -14.25 -9.16 -3.34
N LYS A 321 -14.42 -8.29 -4.33
CA LYS A 321 -15.69 -8.11 -5.06
C LYS A 321 -16.21 -9.45 -5.61
N GLY A 322 -15.32 -10.27 -6.18
CA GLY A 322 -15.69 -11.58 -6.73
C GLY A 322 -16.02 -12.64 -5.67
N ILE A 323 -15.46 -12.56 -4.47
CA ILE A 323 -15.58 -13.61 -3.45
C ILE A 323 -16.63 -13.33 -2.37
N ILE A 324 -17.15 -12.10 -2.27
CA ILE A 324 -18.20 -11.74 -1.27
C ILE A 324 -19.39 -12.72 -1.25
N PRO A 325 -19.96 -13.15 -2.39
CA PRO A 325 -21.07 -14.11 -2.37
C PRO A 325 -20.70 -15.44 -1.71
N ILE A 326 -19.47 -15.92 -1.94
CA ILE A 326 -18.96 -17.17 -1.40
C ILE A 326 -18.72 -17.05 0.10
N VAL A 327 -18.10 -15.96 0.55
CA VAL A 327 -17.92 -15.67 1.99
C VAL A 327 -19.27 -15.66 2.71
N ARG A 328 -20.27 -14.97 2.17
CA ARG A 328 -21.62 -14.93 2.75
C ARG A 328 -22.26 -16.33 2.80
N ARG A 329 -22.08 -17.14 1.77
CA ARG A 329 -22.57 -18.52 1.73
C ARG A 329 -21.92 -19.38 2.82
N ILE A 330 -20.58 -19.33 2.96
CA ILE A 330 -19.85 -20.06 4.01
C ILE A 330 -20.38 -19.65 5.39
N LEU A 331 -20.45 -18.35 5.68
CA LEU A 331 -20.92 -17.85 6.96
C LEU A 331 -22.37 -18.22 7.25
N SER A 332 -23.26 -18.19 6.24
CA SER A 332 -24.68 -18.57 6.41
C SER A 332 -24.85 -20.06 6.70
N VAL A 333 -24.09 -20.94 6.01
CA VAL A 333 -24.14 -22.38 6.25
C VAL A 333 -23.62 -22.70 7.65
N ILE A 334 -22.49 -22.11 8.06
CA ILE A 334 -21.93 -22.33 9.40
C ILE A 334 -22.88 -21.82 10.50
N ALA A 335 -23.52 -20.65 10.29
CA ALA A 335 -24.49 -20.12 11.24
C ALA A 335 -25.72 -21.02 11.42
N GLN A 336 -26.15 -21.74 10.36
CA GLN A 336 -27.27 -22.70 10.46
C GLN A 336 -26.92 -23.96 11.25
N ILE A 337 -25.65 -24.29 11.28
CA ILE A 337 -25.14 -25.53 11.83
C ILE A 337 -24.64 -25.35 13.28
N ARG A 338 -24.36 -24.10 13.70
CA ARG A 338 -24.03 -23.75 15.10
C ARG A 338 -25.23 -23.15 15.81
N PRO A 339 -25.98 -23.96 16.58
CA PRO A 339 -26.85 -23.43 17.63
C PRO A 339 -26.12 -23.21 18.96
N ASP A 340 -24.79 -23.10 18.97
CA ASP A 340 -24.04 -22.99 20.21
C ASP A 340 -23.80 -21.50 20.58
N TYR A 341 -24.87 -20.91 21.07
CA TYR A 341 -24.75 -19.90 22.09
C TYR A 341 -24.77 -20.62 23.45
N ASP A 342 -23.70 -20.54 24.22
CA ASP A 342 -23.76 -20.84 25.62
C ASP A 342 -24.74 -19.84 26.26
N GLU A 343 -25.86 -20.34 26.72
CA GLU A 343 -26.84 -19.56 27.47
C GLU A 343 -26.29 -19.40 28.89
N GLU A 344 -25.80 -18.20 29.24
CA GLU A 344 -25.55 -17.87 30.63
C GLU A 344 -26.88 -17.46 31.28
N PRO A 345 -27.50 -18.34 32.11
CA PRO A 345 -28.72 -18.02 32.82
C PRO A 345 -28.45 -17.05 33.98
N HIS A 346 -29.48 -16.56 34.61
CA HIS A 346 -29.40 -15.69 35.79
C HIS A 346 -28.68 -14.38 35.61
N GLN A 347 -28.86 -13.74 34.46
CA GLN A 347 -28.32 -12.40 34.14
C GLN A 347 -29.34 -11.31 34.48
N ARG A 348 -28.85 -10.09 34.74
CA ARG A 348 -29.69 -8.91 35.01
C ARG A 348 -30.13 -8.12 33.74
N GLY A 349 -29.75 -8.61 32.57
CA GLY A 349 -30.09 -8.03 31.27
C GLY A 349 -29.77 -8.98 30.15
N GLY A 350 -30.50 -8.90 29.03
CA GLY A 350 -30.36 -9.80 27.89
C GLY A 350 -31.72 -10.26 27.36
N LEU A 351 -31.81 -11.49 26.90
CA LEU A 351 -33.08 -12.16 26.56
C LEU A 351 -33.76 -12.66 27.83
N ILE A 352 -35.07 -12.48 27.95
CA ILE A 352 -35.83 -12.99 29.08
C ILE A 352 -35.81 -14.53 29.04
N ASP A 353 -35.35 -15.16 30.12
CA ASP A 353 -35.59 -16.59 30.34
C ASP A 353 -37.00 -16.77 30.88
N LEU A 354 -37.87 -17.32 30.04
CA LEU A 354 -39.29 -17.48 30.38
C LEU A 354 -39.49 -18.41 31.61
N ASN A 355 -38.65 -19.42 31.81
CA ASN A 355 -38.77 -20.31 32.95
C ASN A 355 -38.39 -19.58 34.24
N ASP A 356 -37.30 -18.84 34.25
CA ASP A 356 -36.89 -18.07 35.42
C ASP A 356 -37.86 -16.91 35.71
N ALA A 357 -38.39 -16.27 34.68
CA ALA A 357 -39.40 -15.22 34.83
C ALA A 357 -40.71 -15.77 35.42
N ILE A 358 -41.18 -16.92 34.93
CA ILE A 358 -42.38 -17.58 35.46
C ILE A 358 -42.16 -18.00 36.92
N GLN A 359 -41.00 -18.57 37.24
CA GLN A 359 -40.67 -18.96 38.62
C GLN A 359 -40.58 -17.74 39.56
N ALA A 360 -39.99 -16.64 39.12
CA ALA A 360 -39.89 -15.40 39.88
C ALA A 360 -41.27 -14.82 40.19
N VAL A 361 -42.18 -14.81 39.21
CA VAL A 361 -43.57 -14.37 39.39
C VAL A 361 -44.37 -15.33 40.27
N ALA A 362 -44.25 -16.62 40.04
CA ALA A 362 -44.98 -17.65 40.81
C ALA A 362 -44.55 -17.74 42.28
N SER A 363 -43.28 -17.42 42.57
CA SER A 363 -42.74 -17.41 43.94
C SER A 363 -42.81 -16.03 44.62
N GLU A 364 -43.43 -15.03 43.98
CA GLU A 364 -43.46 -13.63 44.45
C GLU A 364 -42.07 -13.08 44.80
N SER A 365 -41.04 -13.59 44.17
CA SER A 365 -39.64 -13.25 44.44
C SER A 365 -39.23 -12.01 43.70
N GLN A 366 -38.56 -11.06 44.36
CA GLN A 366 -38.03 -9.84 43.74
C GLN A 366 -36.71 -10.08 42.98
N ARG A 367 -36.55 -11.26 42.36
CA ARG A 367 -35.34 -11.55 41.57
C ARG A 367 -35.33 -10.72 40.31
N SER A 368 -34.20 -10.07 40.04
CA SER A 368 -33.96 -9.28 38.79
C SER A 368 -33.06 -10.00 37.77
N ASP A 369 -32.61 -11.21 38.10
CA ASP A 369 -31.72 -12.06 37.32
C ASP A 369 -32.46 -13.12 36.47
N VAL A 370 -33.57 -12.68 35.86
CA VAL A 370 -34.46 -13.50 35.02
C VAL A 370 -34.11 -13.43 33.51
N PHE A 371 -32.94 -12.94 33.20
CA PHE A 371 -32.47 -12.84 31.82
C PHE A 371 -31.37 -13.87 31.57
N LYS A 372 -31.25 -14.29 30.31
CA LYS A 372 -30.11 -15.03 29.81
C LYS A 372 -29.33 -14.21 28.81
N GLN A 373 -28.02 -14.21 28.91
CA GLN A 373 -27.13 -13.70 27.87
C GLN A 373 -26.68 -14.84 26.98
N LEU A 374 -26.83 -14.63 25.67
CA LEU A 374 -26.23 -15.52 24.69
C LEU A 374 -24.76 -15.10 24.56
N GLN A 375 -23.88 -15.77 25.28
CA GLN A 375 -22.45 -15.67 24.99
C GLN A 375 -22.12 -16.57 23.81
N ARG A 376 -21.41 -16.02 22.83
CA ARG A 376 -20.73 -16.87 21.86
C ARG A 376 -19.78 -17.77 22.64
N SER A 377 -20.00 -19.08 22.58
CA SER A 377 -18.99 -20.04 23.03
C SER A 377 -17.67 -19.62 22.45
N SER A 378 -16.74 -19.16 23.30
CA SER A 378 -15.41 -18.75 22.83
C SER A 378 -14.82 -20.00 22.23
N ALA A 379 -14.64 -19.97 20.88
CA ALA A 379 -14.13 -21.12 20.18
C ALA A 379 -12.82 -21.54 20.85
N SER A 380 -12.82 -22.70 21.48
CA SER A 380 -11.65 -23.28 22.16
C SER A 380 -10.52 -23.62 21.19
N THR A 381 -10.66 -23.23 19.92
CA THR A 381 -9.80 -23.62 18.81
C THR A 381 -8.99 -22.42 18.29
N ALA A 382 -7.70 -22.62 18.06
CA ALA A 382 -6.82 -21.67 17.37
C ALA A 382 -6.39 -22.23 16.01
N TRP A 383 -6.31 -21.35 15.01
CA TRP A 383 -5.97 -21.71 13.64
C TRP A 383 -4.75 -20.95 13.13
N ALA A 384 -3.75 -21.68 12.64
CA ALA A 384 -2.70 -21.15 11.80
C ALA A 384 -2.98 -21.55 10.35
N VAL A 385 -3.33 -20.60 9.52
CA VAL A 385 -3.60 -20.81 8.09
C VAL A 385 -2.32 -20.54 7.32
N LEU A 386 -1.86 -21.50 6.54
CA LEU A 386 -0.63 -21.46 5.77
C LEU A 386 -0.95 -21.70 4.29
N VAL A 387 -0.76 -20.69 3.45
CA VAL A 387 -1.10 -20.75 2.02
C VAL A 387 0.18 -20.79 1.20
N ASP A 388 0.29 -21.78 0.33
CA ASP A 388 1.40 -21.94 -0.60
C ASP A 388 1.38 -20.81 -1.63
N ASN A 389 2.52 -20.13 -1.78
CA ASN A 389 2.71 -19.00 -2.68
C ASN A 389 3.82 -19.24 -3.69
N SER A 390 4.20 -20.50 -3.90
CA SER A 390 5.28 -20.91 -4.77
C SER A 390 5.02 -20.65 -6.26
N GLU A 391 6.08 -20.68 -7.06
CA GLU A 391 6.06 -20.39 -8.49
C GLU A 391 5.17 -21.35 -9.30
N SER A 392 5.02 -22.61 -8.86
CA SER A 392 4.10 -23.60 -9.48
C SER A 392 2.67 -23.07 -9.60
N LEU A 393 2.30 -22.15 -8.71
CA LEU A 393 0.99 -21.51 -8.65
C LEU A 393 0.94 -20.13 -9.32
N SER A 394 2.02 -19.67 -9.98
CA SER A 394 2.12 -18.33 -10.59
C SER A 394 1.03 -18.08 -11.65
N THR A 395 0.70 -19.07 -12.48
CA THR A 395 -0.41 -18.99 -13.45
C THR A 395 -1.79 -18.91 -12.80
N ARG A 396 -1.87 -19.07 -11.47
CA ARG A 396 -3.09 -19.12 -10.65
C ARG A 396 -3.01 -18.19 -9.45
N SER A 397 -2.16 -17.18 -9.52
CA SER A 397 -1.93 -16.23 -8.42
C SER A 397 -3.24 -15.62 -7.90
N ASP A 398 -4.20 -15.34 -8.79
CA ASP A 398 -5.52 -14.82 -8.41
C ASP A 398 -6.32 -15.82 -7.55
N VAL A 399 -6.28 -17.12 -7.87
CA VAL A 399 -6.98 -18.15 -7.09
C VAL A 399 -6.40 -18.24 -5.67
N LEU A 400 -5.08 -18.20 -5.53
CA LEU A 400 -4.43 -18.22 -4.22
C LEU A 400 -4.76 -17.01 -3.38
N LYS A 401 -4.69 -15.83 -3.98
CA LYS A 401 -5.10 -14.59 -3.32
C LYS A 401 -6.57 -14.65 -2.92
N GLN A 402 -7.44 -15.15 -3.80
CA GLN A 402 -8.87 -15.33 -3.50
C GLN A 402 -9.09 -16.30 -2.34
N VAL A 403 -8.38 -17.42 -2.29
CA VAL A 403 -8.42 -18.36 -1.16
C VAL A 403 -7.98 -17.68 0.13
N SER A 404 -6.84 -16.98 0.10
CA SER A 404 -6.31 -16.26 1.27
C SER A 404 -7.29 -15.18 1.76
N ILE A 405 -7.86 -14.39 0.85
CA ILE A 405 -8.83 -13.35 1.19
C ILE A 405 -10.13 -13.97 1.72
N CYS A 406 -10.61 -15.05 1.10
CA CYS A 406 -11.82 -15.74 1.55
C CYS A 406 -11.66 -16.25 2.98
N LEU A 407 -10.57 -16.96 3.27
CA LEU A 407 -10.30 -17.46 4.62
C LEU A 407 -10.17 -16.33 5.65
N ALA A 408 -9.51 -15.22 5.26
CA ALA A 408 -9.36 -14.05 6.11
C ALA A 408 -10.69 -13.30 6.36
N GLU A 409 -11.61 -13.26 5.38
CA GLU A 409 -12.93 -12.63 5.52
C GLU A 409 -13.91 -13.50 6.33
N VAL A 410 -13.75 -14.82 6.26
CA VAL A 410 -14.58 -15.77 7.02
C VAL A 410 -14.16 -15.86 8.49
N ALA A 411 -12.86 -15.82 8.76
CA ALA A 411 -12.30 -16.03 10.11
C ALA A 411 -12.87 -15.09 11.20
N PRO A 412 -13.07 -13.77 10.99
CA PRO A 412 -13.65 -12.89 12.00
C PRO A 412 -15.08 -13.25 12.42
N GLY A 413 -15.84 -13.93 11.54
CA GLY A 413 -17.18 -14.44 11.84
C GLY A 413 -17.18 -15.72 12.67
N LEU A 414 -16.05 -16.43 12.71
CA LEU A 414 -15.94 -17.76 13.33
C LEU A 414 -15.07 -17.80 14.58
N MET A 415 -14.08 -16.90 14.67
CA MET A 415 -12.98 -16.96 15.63
C MET A 415 -12.74 -15.63 16.31
N ASN A 416 -12.18 -15.70 17.51
CA ASN A 416 -11.69 -14.51 18.20
C ASN A 416 -10.50 -13.89 17.44
N PRO A 417 -10.29 -12.56 17.49
CA PRO A 417 -9.22 -11.90 16.77
C PRO A 417 -7.82 -12.49 17.00
N ASN A 418 -7.55 -12.96 18.21
CA ASN A 418 -6.24 -13.48 18.63
C ASN A 418 -6.12 -15.02 18.54
N SER A 419 -7.16 -15.72 18.04
CA SER A 419 -7.16 -17.17 17.90
C SER A 419 -6.84 -17.66 16.49
N TRP A 420 -6.54 -16.76 15.56
CA TRP A 420 -6.12 -17.15 14.21
C TRP A 420 -5.02 -16.26 13.64
N ALA A 421 -4.21 -16.87 12.82
CA ALA A 421 -3.15 -16.23 12.06
C ALA A 421 -3.16 -16.73 10.61
N LEU A 422 -2.64 -15.92 9.68
CA LEU A 422 -2.55 -16.24 8.26
C LEU A 422 -1.14 -15.93 7.75
N TYR A 423 -0.57 -16.90 7.07
CA TYR A 423 0.77 -16.85 6.49
C TYR A 423 0.72 -17.29 5.04
N THR A 424 1.65 -16.80 4.24
CA THR A 424 1.96 -17.39 2.94
C THR A 424 3.43 -17.83 2.91
N PHE A 425 3.73 -18.89 2.19
CA PHE A 425 5.08 -19.43 2.13
C PHE A 425 5.49 -19.85 0.72
N SER A 426 6.78 -19.69 0.46
CA SER A 426 7.52 -20.23 -0.68
C SER A 426 8.90 -20.65 -0.18
N ASP A 427 9.99 -20.09 -0.69
CA ASP A 427 11.33 -20.09 -0.09
C ASP A 427 11.48 -19.08 1.06
N SER A 428 10.47 -18.26 1.25
CA SER A 428 10.33 -17.28 2.32
C SER A 428 8.96 -17.42 2.99
N LEU A 429 8.81 -16.89 4.21
CA LEU A 429 7.56 -16.88 4.94
C LEU A 429 7.06 -15.44 5.04
N SER A 430 5.86 -15.17 4.52
CA SER A 430 5.24 -13.86 4.67
C SER A 430 4.11 -13.91 5.70
N ILE A 431 4.18 -13.02 6.70
CA ILE A 431 3.17 -12.89 7.76
C ILE A 431 2.07 -11.95 7.28
N VAL A 432 0.93 -12.49 6.88
CA VAL A 432 -0.21 -11.68 6.49
C VAL A 432 -0.92 -11.12 7.71
N LYS A 433 -1.20 -12.00 8.71
CA LYS A 433 -1.77 -11.65 10.01
C LYS A 433 -1.19 -12.54 11.11
N ASP A 434 -0.61 -11.94 12.13
CA ASP A 434 -0.19 -12.65 13.35
C ASP A 434 -1.34 -12.80 14.36
N PHE A 435 -1.20 -13.72 15.32
CA PHE A 435 -2.15 -13.90 16.43
C PHE A 435 -2.32 -12.63 17.28
N GLU A 436 -1.30 -11.77 17.38
CA GLU A 436 -1.35 -10.52 18.13
C GLU A 436 -1.98 -9.36 17.35
N GLU A 437 -2.39 -9.59 16.11
CA GLU A 437 -3.01 -8.58 15.25
C GLU A 437 -4.53 -8.77 15.17
N LYS A 438 -5.24 -7.64 15.04
CA LYS A 438 -6.66 -7.66 14.65
C LYS A 438 -6.78 -7.70 13.14
N TYR A 439 -7.85 -8.26 12.63
CA TYR A 439 -8.17 -8.15 11.21
C TYR A 439 -8.67 -6.74 10.89
N ASP A 440 -7.78 -5.91 10.38
CA ASP A 440 -8.03 -4.53 10.04
C ASP A 440 -7.56 -4.20 8.60
N LYS A 441 -7.65 -2.94 8.20
CA LYS A 441 -7.22 -2.48 6.88
C LYS A 441 -5.77 -2.85 6.56
N ARG A 442 -4.87 -2.89 7.54
CA ARG A 442 -3.46 -3.21 7.30
C ARG A 442 -3.29 -4.66 6.84
N VAL A 443 -4.02 -5.59 7.45
CA VAL A 443 -4.06 -6.99 7.01
C VAL A 443 -4.67 -7.09 5.61
N GLN A 444 -5.72 -6.29 5.32
CA GLN A 444 -6.33 -6.24 3.99
C GLN A 444 -5.34 -5.72 2.93
N PHE A 445 -4.52 -4.73 3.26
CA PHE A 445 -3.47 -4.23 2.36
C PHE A 445 -2.45 -5.32 2.02
N ARG A 446 -1.99 -6.07 3.04
CA ARG A 446 -1.04 -7.18 2.87
C ARG A 446 -1.63 -8.32 2.04
N LEU A 447 -2.93 -8.61 2.18
CA LEU A 447 -3.62 -9.62 1.37
C LEU A 447 -3.60 -9.29 -0.12
N GLY A 448 -3.81 -8.03 -0.49
CA GLY A 448 -3.70 -7.61 -1.89
C GLY A 448 -2.28 -7.67 -2.43
N GLY A 449 -1.30 -7.43 -1.57
CA GLY A 449 0.11 -7.39 -1.93
C GLY A 449 0.82 -8.75 -2.04
N LEU A 450 0.11 -9.86 -1.88
CA LEU A 450 0.66 -11.20 -2.04
C LEU A 450 1.20 -11.42 -3.45
N ARG A 451 2.39 -12.01 -3.56
CA ARG A 451 3.06 -12.32 -4.82
C ARG A 451 3.53 -13.76 -4.82
N THR A 452 3.33 -14.46 -5.91
CA THR A 452 3.81 -15.83 -6.12
C THR A 452 5.27 -15.82 -6.58
N GLY A 453 6.05 -16.78 -6.13
CA GLY A 453 7.44 -16.97 -6.54
C GLY A 453 8.19 -17.93 -5.64
N GLY A 454 9.32 -18.43 -6.12
CA GLY A 454 10.19 -19.32 -5.37
C GLY A 454 9.73 -20.78 -5.27
N PRO A 455 10.56 -21.65 -4.73
CA PRO A 455 10.24 -23.05 -4.41
C PRO A 455 9.36 -23.19 -3.18
N THR A 456 8.94 -24.42 -2.85
CA THR A 456 7.93 -24.75 -1.83
C THR A 456 8.57 -25.34 -0.57
N PHE A 457 9.00 -24.52 0.39
CA PHE A 457 9.65 -24.92 1.64
C PHE A 457 8.65 -25.20 2.76
N LEU A 458 7.72 -26.12 2.50
CA LEU A 458 6.65 -26.45 3.45
C LEU A 458 7.16 -26.93 4.83
N PRO A 459 8.16 -27.84 4.95
CA PRO A 459 8.61 -28.29 6.27
C PRO A 459 9.19 -27.17 7.11
N ASP A 460 9.90 -26.22 6.46
CA ASP A 460 10.50 -25.08 7.14
C ASP A 460 9.45 -24.09 7.62
N ALA A 461 8.45 -23.82 6.81
CA ALA A 461 7.30 -22.98 7.20
C ALA A 461 6.55 -23.60 8.40
N LEU A 462 6.31 -24.91 8.39
CA LEU A 462 5.70 -25.63 9.51
C LEU A 462 6.54 -25.54 10.79
N LYS A 463 7.87 -25.71 10.70
CA LYS A 463 8.80 -25.60 11.84
C LYS A 463 8.75 -24.20 12.47
N VAL A 464 8.58 -23.16 11.68
CA VAL A 464 8.55 -21.77 12.15
C VAL A 464 7.22 -21.39 12.78
N ILE A 465 6.09 -21.81 12.22
CA ILE A 465 4.77 -21.39 12.71
C ILE A 465 4.26 -22.24 13.90
N ALA A 466 4.62 -23.52 13.99
CA ALA A 466 4.09 -24.42 15.02
C ALA A 466 4.43 -23.97 16.46
N PRO A 467 5.66 -23.53 16.79
CA PRO A 467 5.94 -23.00 18.12
C PRO A 467 5.09 -21.77 18.46
N ARG A 468 4.82 -20.92 17.47
CA ARG A 468 4.00 -19.74 17.66
C ARG A 468 2.56 -20.09 17.98
N LEU A 469 1.97 -21.05 17.24
CA LEU A 469 0.64 -21.58 17.51
C LEU A 469 0.58 -22.25 18.89
N SER A 470 1.63 -22.94 19.31
CA SER A 470 1.68 -23.62 20.62
C SER A 470 1.56 -22.66 21.81
N LEU A 471 1.98 -21.41 21.65
CA LEU A 471 1.89 -20.37 22.69
C LEU A 471 0.49 -19.75 22.83
N VAL A 472 -0.41 -20.01 21.91
CA VAL A 472 -1.77 -19.47 21.95
C VAL A 472 -2.58 -20.24 23.02
N PRO A 473 -3.42 -19.56 23.84
CA PRO A 473 -4.05 -20.18 25.01
C PRO A 473 -5.15 -21.20 24.68
N GLN A 474 -5.64 -21.25 23.44
CA GLN A 474 -6.71 -22.18 23.02
C GLN A 474 -6.27 -23.63 23.14
N VAL A 475 -7.20 -24.49 23.58
CA VAL A 475 -6.94 -25.92 23.82
C VAL A 475 -6.67 -26.65 22.49
N TYR A 476 -7.54 -26.45 21.51
CA TYR A 476 -7.44 -27.11 20.22
C TYR A 476 -6.69 -26.23 19.23
N LYS A 477 -5.69 -26.80 18.58
CA LYS A 477 -4.78 -26.08 17.69
C LYS A 477 -4.72 -26.75 16.34
N VAL A 478 -5.02 -25.99 15.31
CA VAL A 478 -5.12 -26.47 13.93
C VAL A 478 -4.14 -25.71 13.04
N ILE A 479 -3.39 -26.43 12.23
CA ILE A 479 -2.63 -25.88 11.10
C ILE A 479 -3.38 -26.27 9.83
N LEU A 480 -3.91 -25.28 9.12
CA LEU A 480 -4.56 -25.45 7.82
C LEU A 480 -3.57 -25.08 6.72
N VAL A 481 -3.20 -26.03 5.88
CA VAL A 481 -2.26 -25.83 4.76
C VAL A 481 -3.01 -25.88 3.45
N ALA A 482 -2.99 -24.78 2.69
CA ALA A 482 -3.51 -24.74 1.32
C ALA A 482 -2.33 -24.77 0.34
N THR A 483 -2.18 -25.85 -0.44
CA THR A 483 -1.02 -26.08 -1.33
C THR A 483 -1.41 -26.94 -2.52
N ASP A 484 -0.59 -26.95 -3.57
CA ASP A 484 -0.66 -27.97 -4.63
C ASP A 484 -0.03 -29.31 -4.23
N GLY A 485 0.59 -29.37 -3.02
CA GLY A 485 1.07 -30.57 -2.37
C GLY A 485 2.38 -31.14 -2.91
N GLN A 486 3.22 -30.36 -3.53
CA GLN A 486 4.52 -30.81 -4.03
C GLN A 486 5.69 -29.98 -3.46
N PRO A 487 6.17 -30.27 -2.22
CA PRO A 487 7.36 -29.63 -1.68
C PRO A 487 8.57 -29.88 -2.59
N HIS A 488 9.29 -28.80 -2.94
CA HIS A 488 10.49 -28.85 -3.75
C HIS A 488 11.43 -27.69 -3.42
N GLY A 489 12.72 -27.82 -3.76
CA GLY A 489 13.71 -26.75 -3.64
C GLY A 489 15.05 -27.19 -3.11
N TYR A 490 15.12 -28.18 -2.21
CA TYR A 490 16.37 -28.78 -1.73
C TYR A 490 16.24 -30.29 -1.55
N GLU A 491 17.40 -30.94 -1.36
CA GLU A 491 17.49 -32.38 -1.24
C GLU A 491 16.72 -32.91 -0.01
N ASN A 492 16.00 -34.02 -0.16
CA ASN A 492 15.20 -34.68 0.88
C ASN A 492 14.01 -33.87 1.45
N ILE A 493 13.63 -32.76 0.85
CA ILE A 493 12.51 -31.91 1.33
C ILE A 493 11.19 -32.69 1.50
N GLN A 494 10.93 -33.69 0.66
CA GLN A 494 9.73 -34.51 0.74
C GLN A 494 9.73 -35.37 2.01
N GLU A 495 10.85 -36.00 2.33
CA GLU A 495 11.03 -36.79 3.55
C GLU A 495 10.96 -35.87 4.80
N GLU A 496 11.61 -34.71 4.73
CA GLU A 496 11.50 -33.71 5.80
C GLU A 496 10.08 -33.25 6.02
N THR A 497 9.27 -33.12 4.95
CA THR A 497 7.85 -32.77 5.07
C THR A 497 7.06 -33.86 5.80
N GLU A 498 7.26 -35.14 5.41
CA GLU A 498 6.61 -36.26 6.11
C GLU A 498 7.00 -36.32 7.58
N ASN A 499 8.28 -36.12 7.88
CA ASN A 499 8.80 -36.13 9.25
C ASN A 499 8.26 -34.95 10.07
N ALA A 500 8.20 -33.75 9.49
CA ALA A 500 7.67 -32.56 10.14
C ALA A 500 6.18 -32.72 10.47
N VAL A 501 5.37 -33.20 9.53
CA VAL A 501 3.94 -33.44 9.74
C VAL A 501 3.72 -34.47 10.86
N LYS A 502 4.40 -35.63 10.79
CA LYS A 502 4.32 -36.68 11.82
C LYS A 502 4.76 -36.18 13.20
N ALA A 503 5.82 -35.36 13.26
CA ALA A 503 6.30 -34.80 14.51
C ALA A 503 5.26 -33.85 15.14
N LEU A 504 4.66 -32.98 14.34
CA LEU A 504 3.67 -32.02 14.80
C LEU A 504 2.36 -32.70 15.25
N GLU A 505 1.90 -33.72 14.53
CA GLU A 505 0.73 -34.53 14.95
C GLU A 505 0.98 -35.20 16.33
N LYS A 506 2.20 -35.68 16.59
CA LYS A 506 2.57 -36.25 17.90
C LYS A 506 2.52 -35.24 19.06
N THR A 507 2.66 -33.95 18.77
CA THR A 507 2.52 -32.88 19.78
C THR A 507 1.08 -32.47 20.04
N GLY A 508 0.10 -33.14 19.41
CA GLY A 508 -1.33 -32.85 19.58
C GLY A 508 -1.85 -31.72 18.66
N LEU A 509 -1.07 -31.29 17.70
CA LEU A 509 -1.52 -30.35 16.68
C LEU A 509 -2.32 -31.09 15.60
N SER A 510 -3.49 -30.57 15.23
CA SER A 510 -4.25 -31.08 14.11
C SER A 510 -3.77 -30.44 12.80
N LEU A 511 -3.31 -31.25 11.86
CA LEU A 511 -2.91 -30.78 10.54
C LEU A 511 -3.98 -31.15 9.51
N ILE A 512 -4.38 -30.15 8.72
CA ILE A 512 -5.38 -30.29 7.67
C ILE A 512 -4.83 -29.69 6.39
N ALA A 513 -4.98 -30.36 5.26
CA ALA A 513 -4.56 -29.84 3.98
C ALA A 513 -5.72 -29.59 3.02
N ILE A 514 -5.65 -28.48 2.29
CA ILE A 514 -6.47 -28.16 1.13
C ILE A 514 -5.61 -28.33 -0.11
N GLY A 515 -5.85 -29.38 -0.87
CA GLY A 515 -5.16 -29.61 -2.14
C GLY A 515 -5.79 -28.77 -3.25
N ILE A 516 -5.08 -27.75 -3.74
CA ILE A 516 -5.54 -26.88 -4.82
C ILE A 516 -5.25 -27.57 -6.16
N ARG A 517 -6.30 -28.11 -6.80
CA ARG A 517 -6.22 -28.89 -8.04
C ARG A 517 -5.17 -30.03 -8.03
N SER A 518 -4.85 -30.52 -6.83
CA SER A 518 -3.86 -31.55 -6.65
C SER A 518 -4.23 -32.48 -5.50
N LYS A 519 -4.25 -33.77 -5.79
CA LYS A 519 -4.45 -34.82 -4.76
C LYS A 519 -3.14 -35.23 -4.07
N LYS A 520 -2.00 -34.62 -4.44
CA LYS A 520 -0.67 -34.98 -3.89
C LYS A 520 -0.55 -34.72 -2.40
N VAL A 521 -1.37 -33.82 -1.85
CA VAL A 521 -1.46 -33.55 -0.40
C VAL A 521 -1.75 -34.80 0.44
N GLN A 522 -2.47 -35.80 -0.10
CA GLN A 522 -2.78 -37.08 0.56
C GLN A 522 -1.54 -37.88 0.97
N ARG A 523 -0.38 -37.60 0.35
CA ARG A 523 0.88 -38.26 0.71
C ARG A 523 1.38 -37.82 2.07
N TYR A 524 1.16 -36.56 2.43
CA TYR A 524 1.74 -35.95 3.63
C TYR A 524 0.73 -35.79 4.77
N PHE A 525 -0.56 -35.56 4.43
CA PHE A 525 -1.59 -35.22 5.41
C PHE A 525 -2.67 -36.30 5.49
N ARG A 526 -3.04 -36.70 6.70
CA ARG A 526 -4.14 -37.65 6.92
C ARG A 526 -5.50 -37.01 6.68
N ASN A 527 -5.66 -35.76 7.15
CA ASN A 527 -6.88 -34.99 6.98
C ASN A 527 -6.67 -34.01 5.81
N PHE A 528 -7.36 -34.26 4.72
CA PHE A 528 -7.25 -33.40 3.54
C PHE A 528 -8.59 -33.29 2.81
N CYS A 529 -8.75 -32.19 2.08
CA CYS A 529 -9.78 -32.05 1.07
C CYS A 529 -9.16 -31.60 -0.26
N TYR A 530 -9.92 -31.76 -1.31
CA TYR A 530 -9.53 -31.39 -2.67
C TYR A 530 -10.45 -30.29 -3.20
N VAL A 531 -9.89 -29.28 -3.83
CA VAL A 531 -10.59 -28.12 -4.37
C VAL A 531 -10.12 -27.89 -5.80
N ASP A 532 -11.02 -28.07 -6.76
CA ASP A 532 -10.77 -27.78 -8.18
C ASP A 532 -10.98 -26.31 -8.49
N ASP A 533 -12.13 -25.81 -8.05
CA ASP A 533 -12.56 -24.44 -8.23
C ASP A 533 -12.78 -23.75 -6.89
N PHE A 534 -12.70 -22.42 -6.93
CA PHE A 534 -12.90 -21.62 -5.74
C PHE A 534 -14.29 -21.83 -5.08
N GLU A 535 -15.32 -22.18 -5.87
CA GLU A 535 -16.66 -22.49 -5.36
C GLU A 535 -16.69 -23.77 -4.50
N ASP A 536 -15.85 -24.75 -4.80
CA ASP A 536 -15.73 -25.98 -4.04
C ASP A 536 -15.11 -25.76 -2.66
N LEU A 537 -14.31 -24.68 -2.50
CA LEU A 537 -13.76 -24.29 -1.21
C LEU A 537 -14.86 -24.08 -0.18
N ALA A 538 -15.99 -23.47 -0.58
CA ALA A 538 -17.10 -23.20 0.33
C ALA A 538 -17.72 -24.48 0.90
N LYS A 539 -17.89 -25.51 0.06
CA LYS A 539 -18.46 -26.79 0.50
C LYS A 539 -17.49 -27.56 1.39
N ASN A 540 -16.23 -27.64 0.97
CA ASN A 540 -15.21 -28.46 1.62
C ASN A 540 -14.72 -27.81 2.92
N PHE A 541 -14.61 -26.48 2.98
CA PHE A 541 -14.23 -25.74 4.18
C PHE A 541 -15.22 -25.96 5.32
N VAL A 542 -16.52 -25.95 5.03
CA VAL A 542 -17.56 -26.23 6.02
C VAL A 542 -17.40 -27.63 6.61
N GLY A 543 -17.16 -28.65 5.75
CA GLY A 543 -16.91 -30.02 6.21
C GLY A 543 -15.66 -30.14 7.09
N LEU A 544 -14.57 -29.46 6.73
CA LEU A 544 -13.34 -29.44 7.51
C LEU A 544 -13.51 -28.73 8.86
N TYR A 545 -14.19 -27.60 8.86
CA TYR A 545 -14.51 -26.86 10.08
C TYR A 545 -15.29 -27.71 11.06
N TYR A 546 -16.24 -28.53 10.56
CA TYR A 546 -16.99 -29.49 11.38
C TYR A 546 -16.14 -30.62 11.94
N ALA A 547 -15.36 -31.26 11.07
CA ALA A 547 -14.51 -32.36 11.50
C ALA A 547 -13.57 -31.93 12.64
N THR A 548 -13.11 -30.69 12.63
CA THR A 548 -12.24 -30.14 13.68
C THR A 548 -12.99 -29.71 14.94
N SER A 549 -14.23 -29.22 14.81
CA SER A 549 -15.04 -28.83 15.97
C SER A 549 -15.66 -30.03 16.70
N GLN A 550 -15.93 -31.14 16.00
CA GLN A 550 -16.46 -32.37 16.62
C GLN A 550 -15.38 -33.27 17.24
N SER A 551 -14.12 -33.19 16.78
CA SER A 551 -13.01 -33.89 17.45
C SER A 551 -12.72 -33.33 18.86
N SER A 552 -13.50 -32.37 19.28
CA SER A 552 -13.38 -31.64 20.54
C SER A 552 -14.35 -32.17 21.64
N TYR A 553 -15.14 -33.23 21.36
CA TYR A 553 -16.03 -33.90 22.32
C TYR A 553 -15.62 -35.33 22.57
#